data_34137df724aabb3e5be282308b1c5054
#
_entry.id   34137df724aabb3e5be282308b1c5054
#
_cell.length_a   1.000
_cell.length_b   1.000
_cell.length_c   1.000
_cell.angle_alpha   90.00
_cell.angle_beta   90.00
_cell.angle_gamma   90.00
#
_symmetry.space_group_name_H-M   'P 1'
#
loop_
_entity.id
_entity.type
_entity.pdbx_description
1 polymer ?
#
loop_
_entity_poly.entity_id
_entity_poly.type
_entity_poly.pdbx_seq_one_letter_code
_entity_poly.pdbx_strand_id
1 'polypeptide(L)'
;MAMAGVTEKSDKVSAGSAQASQPAQNSKVAKPRIDCIDGCRFALVFPIILGHFIRFGTDNKRLLKLLTQENVLVGGFFSISGYVAAYTTTNLRERSHDAKKFKEPELFFWQKVMSYYPLHFLVSTLGAPMFIATDRLMKNSWGTTGMHAFLNYSLLQAWFPSEAEIWNPPTWFLSALTFSNFTLPAILPQIAKLSKDGLHKLLVGLSGISLLQKLSYSQAWKFYCCGGFAEKTAHPYLWNVTRFHPFGALVEILIGSAAARSVMLDDEKHQPSVNPLWLFLASYASLGLRLTTLNLNDAMIRTLLFMPLYTKFLMEIHRDCLMEKPHLITRFFGSKLMTSLGALAFPMFILHGPLGQIFYKKKIAEKLWGGIMPKRFFPFYLLLVMVAGHFTNEFFVKSKKVQQLSAWLARKLADATKGMLSDSEPMKRDNSMEKLAGA
;
A
#
# COMPACT_ATOMS: atom_id res chain seq x y z
N MET A 1 1.96 53.12 -46.32
CA MET A 1 2.51 53.01 -47.69
C MET A 1 2.44 51.54 -48.03
N ALA A 2 1.44 51.14 -48.72
CA ALA A 2 1.25 50.87 -50.13
C ALA A 2 1.77 49.51 -50.53
N MET A 3 0.91 48.65 -50.85
CA MET A 3 0.19 48.14 -52.04
C MET A 3 0.74 46.78 -52.42
N ALA A 4 -0.02 45.73 -52.41
CA ALA A 4 -0.96 45.24 -53.43
C ALA A 4 -0.26 44.44 -54.54
N GLY A 5 -0.69 43.24 -54.81
CA GLY A 5 -0.37 42.44 -55.97
C GLY A 5 -1.13 41.11 -55.98
N VAL A 6 -2.32 41.15 -56.58
CA VAL A 6 -3.19 39.99 -56.91
C VAL A 6 -2.67 39.37 -58.22
N THR A 7 -2.62 38.04 -58.31
CA THR A 7 -2.83 37.35 -59.61
C THR A 7 -3.47 35.95 -59.38
N GLU A 8 -4.66 35.84 -59.90
CA GLU A 8 -5.39 34.60 -60.24
C GLU A 8 -4.69 33.77 -61.33
N LYS A 9 -4.84 32.46 -61.22
CA LYS A 9 -5.18 31.51 -62.33
C LYS A 9 -5.13 30.10 -61.79
N SER A 10 -6.17 29.46 -61.81
CA SER A 10 -6.93 28.64 -62.80
C SER A 10 -6.75 27.13 -62.56
N ASP A 11 -7.86 26.51 -62.40
CA ASP A 11 -8.29 25.13 -62.38
C ASP A 11 -7.41 24.06 -63.09
N LYS A 12 -7.15 22.94 -62.39
CA LYS A 12 -7.19 21.63 -63.03
C LYS A 12 -7.79 20.60 -62.06
N VAL A 13 -8.97 20.15 -62.41
CA VAL A 13 -9.63 18.92 -61.92
C VAL A 13 -8.81 17.74 -62.37
N SER A 14 -8.39 16.89 -61.47
CA SER A 14 -8.01 15.50 -61.79
C SER A 14 -8.57 14.53 -60.76
N ALA A 15 -9.24 13.54 -61.28
CA ALA A 15 -10.04 12.54 -60.61
C ALA A 15 -9.23 11.59 -59.72
N GLY A 16 -9.86 11.19 -58.66
CA GLY A 16 -9.95 9.84 -58.08
C GLY A 16 -8.68 9.04 -57.83
N SER A 17 -8.28 8.95 -56.56
CA SER A 17 -7.78 7.72 -56.00
C SER A 17 -8.35 7.58 -54.58
N ALA A 18 -9.20 6.57 -54.39
CA ALA A 18 -9.72 6.19 -53.09
C ALA A 18 -8.53 5.74 -52.24
N GLN A 19 -8.09 6.63 -51.32
CA GLN A 19 -7.21 6.24 -50.24
C GLN A 19 -8.02 5.40 -49.27
N ALA A 20 -7.72 4.11 -49.24
CA ALA A 20 -8.16 3.21 -48.22
C ALA A 20 -7.80 3.82 -46.85
N SER A 21 -8.83 4.11 -46.03
CA SER A 21 -8.71 4.56 -44.66
C SER A 21 -7.88 3.53 -43.90
N GLN A 22 -6.64 3.89 -43.57
CA GLN A 22 -5.86 3.13 -42.59
C GLN A 22 -6.67 3.10 -41.28
N PRO A 23 -6.78 1.92 -40.61
CA PRO A 23 -7.45 1.86 -39.32
C PRO A 23 -6.72 2.81 -38.37
N ALA A 24 -7.48 3.71 -37.75
CA ALA A 24 -6.99 4.65 -36.77
C ALA A 24 -6.12 3.90 -35.74
N GLN A 25 -4.82 4.19 -35.72
CA GLN A 25 -3.95 3.76 -34.63
C GLN A 25 -4.59 4.25 -33.34
N ASN A 26 -5.12 3.31 -32.54
CA ASN A 26 -5.60 3.58 -31.19
C ASN A 26 -4.45 4.19 -30.38
N SER A 27 -4.33 5.50 -30.37
CA SER A 27 -3.44 6.22 -29.47
C SER A 27 -3.97 5.96 -28.07
N LYS A 28 -3.28 5.09 -27.32
CA LYS A 28 -3.60 4.81 -25.92
C LYS A 28 -3.63 6.12 -25.16
N VAL A 29 -4.80 6.54 -24.71
CA VAL A 29 -4.98 7.74 -23.90
C VAL A 29 -4.07 7.63 -22.68
N ALA A 30 -3.13 8.56 -22.52
CA ALA A 30 -2.24 8.58 -21.37
C ALA A 30 -3.07 8.79 -20.09
N LYS A 31 -2.86 7.91 -19.10
CA LYS A 31 -3.57 8.05 -17.83
C LYS A 31 -3.11 9.30 -17.09
N PRO A 32 -4.02 10.14 -16.61
CA PRO A 32 -3.65 11.28 -15.78
C PRO A 32 -2.99 10.84 -14.49
N ARG A 33 -2.05 11.63 -13.98
CA ARG A 33 -1.47 11.38 -12.67
C ARG A 33 -2.46 11.77 -11.57
N ILE A 34 -2.59 10.95 -10.54
CA ILE A 34 -3.51 11.17 -9.41
C ILE A 34 -2.68 11.64 -8.21
N ASP A 35 -2.21 12.88 -8.25
CA ASP A 35 -1.31 13.45 -7.22
C ASP A 35 -1.91 13.41 -5.81
N CYS A 36 -3.24 13.56 -5.67
CA CYS A 36 -3.91 13.52 -4.37
C CYS A 36 -3.74 12.19 -3.62
N ILE A 37 -3.59 11.05 -4.32
CA ILE A 37 -3.30 9.76 -3.68
C ILE A 37 -1.90 9.73 -3.08
N ASP A 38 -0.93 10.40 -3.71
CA ASP A 38 0.41 10.52 -3.15
C ASP A 38 0.38 11.30 -1.83
N GLY A 39 -0.37 12.40 -1.76
CA GLY A 39 -0.56 13.17 -0.52
C GLY A 39 -1.27 12.38 0.58
N CYS A 40 -2.22 11.51 0.25
CA CYS A 40 -2.93 10.66 1.22
C CYS A 40 -1.99 9.71 1.99
N ARG A 41 -0.85 9.32 1.41
CA ARG A 41 0.14 8.48 2.10
C ARG A 41 0.68 9.13 3.37
N PHE A 42 0.89 10.46 3.35
CA PHE A 42 1.35 11.17 4.54
C PHE A 42 0.30 11.16 5.66
N ALA A 43 -0.96 11.35 5.31
CA ALA A 43 -2.06 11.30 6.28
C ALA A 43 -2.15 9.94 7.00
N LEU A 44 -1.72 8.84 6.36
CA LEU A 44 -1.65 7.52 6.98
C LEU A 44 -0.37 7.32 7.80
N VAL A 45 0.80 7.68 7.23
CA VAL A 45 2.09 7.34 7.86
C VAL A 45 2.35 8.16 9.12
N PHE A 46 2.02 9.44 9.11
CA PHE A 46 2.31 10.30 10.25
C PHE A 46 1.59 9.86 11.54
N PRO A 47 0.26 9.56 11.53
CA PRO A 47 -0.40 9.00 12.71
C PRO A 47 0.12 7.62 13.12
N ILE A 48 0.57 6.78 12.17
CA ILE A 48 1.19 5.48 12.48
C ILE A 48 2.50 5.69 13.27
N ILE A 49 3.37 6.57 12.80
CA ILE A 49 4.64 6.89 13.47
C ILE A 49 4.37 7.48 14.85
N LEU A 50 3.42 8.40 14.93
CA LEU A 50 2.98 9.02 16.18
C LEU A 50 2.50 7.95 17.17
N GLY A 51 1.62 7.05 16.74
CA GLY A 51 0.99 6.02 17.56
C GLY A 51 1.99 5.03 18.15
N HIS A 52 2.96 4.55 17.38
CA HIS A 52 3.95 3.57 17.85
C HIS A 52 4.72 4.04 19.09
N PHE A 53 4.97 5.34 19.23
CA PHE A 53 5.79 5.91 20.30
C PHE A 53 5.07 6.94 21.18
N ILE A 54 3.78 7.22 20.96
CA ILE A 54 3.00 8.24 21.68
C ILE A 54 3.01 8.02 23.20
N ARG A 55 3.13 6.77 23.67
CA ARG A 55 3.26 6.43 25.08
C ARG A 55 4.47 7.10 25.78
N PHE A 56 5.46 7.49 25.00
CA PHE A 56 6.63 8.22 25.50
C PHE A 56 6.46 9.74 25.40
N GLY A 57 5.37 10.20 24.78
CA GLY A 57 5.05 11.63 24.66
C GLY A 57 3.96 12.10 25.63
N THR A 58 3.06 11.19 26.09
CA THR A 58 1.92 11.58 26.92
C THR A 58 1.46 10.46 27.86
N ASP A 59 0.89 10.83 29.01
CA ASP A 59 0.16 9.92 29.90
C ASP A 59 -1.37 10.01 29.72
N ASN A 60 -1.85 10.87 28.82
CA ASN A 60 -3.28 11.03 28.62
C ASN A 60 -3.88 9.74 28.05
N LYS A 61 -4.62 9.02 28.89
CA LYS A 61 -5.22 7.71 28.55
C LYS A 61 -6.17 7.78 27.35
N ARG A 62 -6.88 8.90 27.13
CA ARG A 62 -7.77 9.07 25.97
C ARG A 62 -6.97 9.22 24.69
N LEU A 63 -5.92 10.05 24.69
CA LEU A 63 -5.01 10.20 23.55
C LEU A 63 -4.29 8.87 23.23
N LEU A 64 -3.81 8.17 24.25
CA LEU A 64 -3.22 6.83 24.05
C LEU A 64 -4.21 5.88 23.40
N LYS A 65 -5.44 5.79 23.90
CA LYS A 65 -6.50 4.94 23.32
C LYS A 65 -6.80 5.29 21.86
N LEU A 66 -6.81 6.58 21.52
CA LEU A 66 -7.11 7.06 20.16
C LEU A 66 -5.96 6.82 19.20
N LEU A 67 -4.73 7.13 19.61
CA LEU A 67 -3.58 7.16 18.69
C LEU A 67 -2.85 5.83 18.57
N THR A 68 -3.02 4.88 19.50
CA THR A 68 -2.45 3.53 19.39
C THR A 68 -3.35 2.58 18.59
N GLN A 69 -3.83 3.04 17.43
CA GLN A 69 -4.64 2.28 16.49
C GLN A 69 -3.93 2.18 15.12
N GLU A 70 -2.61 2.09 15.14
CA GLU A 70 -1.76 2.03 13.93
C GLU A 70 -2.21 0.91 12.99
N ASN A 71 -2.61 -0.22 13.58
CA ASN A 71 -3.11 -1.38 12.82
C ASN A 71 -4.32 -1.03 11.94
N VAL A 72 -5.18 -0.10 12.34
CA VAL A 72 -6.31 0.35 11.53
C VAL A 72 -5.83 1.09 10.29
N LEU A 73 -4.90 2.03 10.47
CA LEU A 73 -4.38 2.89 9.41
C LEU A 73 -3.51 2.13 8.38
N VAL A 74 -2.84 1.07 8.81
CA VAL A 74 -2.07 0.19 7.92
C VAL A 74 -2.95 -0.43 6.83
N GLY A 75 -4.23 -0.70 7.11
CA GLY A 75 -5.19 -1.13 6.09
C GLY A 75 -5.31 -0.13 4.94
N GLY A 76 -5.31 1.17 5.24
CA GLY A 76 -5.29 2.22 4.21
C GLY A 76 -4.07 2.15 3.29
N PHE A 77 -2.89 1.81 3.83
CA PHE A 77 -1.69 1.61 2.99
C PHE A 77 -1.79 0.41 2.07
N PHE A 78 -2.34 -0.71 2.53
CA PHE A 78 -2.58 -1.87 1.67
C PHE A 78 -3.59 -1.52 0.57
N SER A 79 -4.67 -0.81 0.92
CA SER A 79 -5.65 -0.35 -0.06
C SER A 79 -5.04 0.58 -1.11
N ILE A 80 -4.24 1.60 -0.71
CA ILE A 80 -3.52 2.47 -1.66
C ILE A 80 -2.57 1.66 -2.54
N SER A 81 -1.85 0.69 -1.98
CA SER A 81 -0.89 -0.14 -2.73
C SER A 81 -1.60 -0.92 -3.85
N GLY A 82 -2.74 -1.54 -3.54
CA GLY A 82 -3.58 -2.23 -4.51
C GLY A 82 -4.20 -1.26 -5.53
N TYR A 83 -4.67 -0.11 -5.06
CA TYR A 83 -5.26 0.94 -5.91
C TYR A 83 -4.28 1.39 -6.99
N VAL A 84 -3.07 1.76 -6.59
CA VAL A 84 -2.00 2.21 -7.50
C VAL A 84 -1.54 1.06 -8.41
N ALA A 85 -1.45 -0.18 -7.90
CA ALA A 85 -1.09 -1.33 -8.72
C ALA A 85 -2.09 -1.55 -9.86
N ALA A 86 -3.39 -1.57 -9.57
CA ALA A 86 -4.43 -1.71 -10.60
C ALA A 86 -4.46 -0.50 -11.56
N TYR A 87 -4.36 0.72 -11.01
CA TYR A 87 -4.35 1.93 -11.84
C TYR A 87 -3.22 1.93 -12.87
N THR A 88 -2.02 1.49 -12.47
CA THR A 88 -0.83 1.54 -13.35
C THR A 88 -0.78 0.39 -14.36
N THR A 89 -1.52 -0.68 -14.15
CA THR A 89 -1.40 -1.92 -14.93
C THR A 89 -2.63 -2.31 -15.75
N THR A 90 -3.78 -1.65 -15.55
CA THR A 90 -5.01 -1.94 -16.31
C THR A 90 -5.36 -0.76 -17.23
N ASN A 91 -6.08 -0.99 -18.30
CA ASN A 91 -6.41 0.05 -19.27
C ASN A 91 -7.60 0.90 -18.80
N LEU A 92 -7.55 2.20 -19.10
CA LEU A 92 -8.63 3.13 -18.76
C LEU A 92 -9.84 2.82 -19.66
N ARG A 93 -11.05 2.76 -19.07
CA ARG A 93 -12.35 2.55 -19.73
C ARG A 93 -12.51 1.21 -20.50
N GLU A 94 -11.48 0.41 -20.59
CA GLU A 94 -11.52 -0.88 -21.26
C GLU A 94 -11.44 -2.01 -20.22
N ARG A 95 -12.21 -3.09 -20.40
CA ARG A 95 -12.14 -4.28 -19.55
C ARG A 95 -10.92 -5.15 -19.87
N SER A 96 -9.75 -4.52 -19.86
CA SER A 96 -8.47 -5.12 -20.24
C SER A 96 -7.32 -4.61 -19.36
N HIS A 97 -6.20 -5.30 -19.43
CA HIS A 97 -4.96 -4.90 -18.77
C HIS A 97 -3.91 -4.45 -19.78
N ASP A 98 -2.89 -3.75 -19.34
CA ASP A 98 -1.74 -3.43 -20.18
C ASP A 98 -0.86 -4.67 -20.37
N ALA A 99 -1.01 -5.34 -21.52
CA ALA A 99 -0.29 -6.56 -21.82
C ALA A 99 1.25 -6.41 -21.69
N LYS A 100 1.79 -5.21 -21.96
CA LYS A 100 3.23 -4.97 -21.81
C LYS A 100 3.71 -5.06 -20.36
N LYS A 101 2.85 -4.73 -19.39
CA LYS A 101 3.18 -4.78 -17.95
C LYS A 101 3.29 -6.19 -17.41
N PHE A 102 2.55 -7.14 -17.99
CA PHE A 102 2.52 -8.53 -17.56
C PHE A 102 3.18 -9.49 -18.56
N LYS A 103 3.86 -8.95 -19.59
CA LYS A 103 4.63 -9.78 -20.54
C LYS A 103 5.75 -10.56 -19.84
N GLU A 104 6.35 -9.95 -18.81
CA GLU A 104 7.39 -10.52 -17.99
C GLU A 104 6.95 -10.40 -16.52
N PRO A 105 6.15 -11.34 -15.98
CA PRO A 105 5.59 -11.25 -14.63
C PRO A 105 6.65 -11.25 -13.54
N GLU A 106 7.76 -11.96 -13.73
CA GLU A 106 8.91 -11.95 -12.82
C GLU A 106 9.55 -10.57 -12.77
N LEU A 107 9.71 -9.90 -13.91
CA LEU A 107 10.25 -8.54 -13.94
C LEU A 107 9.32 -7.55 -13.24
N PHE A 108 8.00 -7.68 -13.43
CA PHE A 108 7.02 -6.89 -12.71
C PHE A 108 7.19 -7.07 -11.19
N PHE A 109 7.27 -8.31 -10.71
CA PHE A 109 7.46 -8.64 -9.31
C PHE A 109 8.76 -8.01 -8.77
N TRP A 110 9.89 -8.29 -9.41
CA TRP A 110 11.19 -7.81 -8.93
C TRP A 110 11.32 -6.29 -9.00
N GLN A 111 10.72 -5.61 -9.98
CA GLN A 111 10.66 -4.15 -10.01
C GLN A 111 9.89 -3.59 -8.80
N LYS A 112 8.79 -4.23 -8.41
CA LYS A 112 8.04 -3.86 -7.19
C LYS A 112 8.87 -4.07 -5.94
N VAL A 113 9.51 -5.21 -5.78
CA VAL A 113 10.39 -5.50 -4.64
C VAL A 113 11.56 -4.51 -4.59
N MET A 114 12.25 -4.28 -5.70
CA MET A 114 13.40 -3.36 -5.76
C MET A 114 13.02 -1.88 -5.58
N SER A 115 11.75 -1.53 -5.59
CA SER A 115 11.32 -0.16 -5.26
C SER A 115 11.45 0.18 -3.76
N TYR A 116 11.47 -0.81 -2.88
CA TYR A 116 11.58 -0.61 -1.42
C TYR A 116 12.73 -1.40 -0.77
N TYR A 117 13.17 -2.50 -1.36
CA TYR A 117 14.17 -3.38 -0.78
C TYR A 117 15.54 -2.71 -0.54
N PRO A 118 16.09 -1.88 -1.43
CA PRO A 118 17.38 -1.23 -1.18
C PRO A 118 17.41 -0.39 0.09
N LEU A 119 16.33 0.36 0.36
CA LEU A 119 16.25 1.15 1.59
C LEU A 119 16.03 0.26 2.81
N HIS A 120 15.22 -0.79 2.69
CA HIS A 120 15.05 -1.78 3.74
C HIS A 120 16.39 -2.44 4.11
N PHE A 121 17.15 -2.88 3.11
CA PHE A 121 18.47 -3.49 3.30
C PHE A 121 19.43 -2.53 3.99
N LEU A 122 19.53 -1.28 3.53
CA LEU A 122 20.37 -0.25 4.12
C LEU A 122 20.05 -0.03 5.61
N VAL A 123 18.75 0.21 5.92
CA VAL A 123 18.31 0.51 7.29
C VAL A 123 18.50 -0.71 8.20
N SER A 124 18.21 -1.91 7.70
CA SER A 124 18.42 -3.15 8.45
C SER A 124 19.92 -3.37 8.74
N THR A 125 20.80 -3.08 7.77
CA THR A 125 22.25 -3.24 7.93
C THR A 125 22.84 -2.20 8.90
N LEU A 126 22.44 -0.94 8.77
CA LEU A 126 22.87 0.11 9.70
C LEU A 126 22.33 -0.13 11.12
N GLY A 127 21.11 -0.68 11.23
CA GLY A 127 20.48 -1.03 12.51
C GLY A 127 20.96 -2.37 13.10
N ALA A 128 21.60 -3.23 12.31
CA ALA A 128 21.97 -4.59 12.74
C ALA A 128 22.76 -4.66 14.06
N PRO A 129 23.76 -3.81 14.34
CA PRO A 129 24.44 -3.83 15.62
C PRO A 129 23.50 -3.64 16.82
N MET A 130 22.53 -2.72 16.69
CA MET A 130 21.52 -2.46 17.72
C MET A 130 20.52 -3.62 17.85
N PHE A 131 20.11 -4.21 16.73
CA PHE A 131 19.16 -5.33 16.73
C PHE A 131 19.79 -6.58 17.34
N ILE A 132 21.04 -6.90 16.98
CA ILE A 132 21.81 -7.99 17.59
C ILE A 132 22.00 -7.73 19.08
N ALA A 133 22.41 -6.53 19.48
CA ALA A 133 22.55 -6.17 20.89
C ALA A 133 21.21 -6.36 21.64
N THR A 134 20.09 -6.00 21.01
CA THR A 134 18.74 -6.21 21.57
C THR A 134 18.46 -7.69 21.81
N ASP A 135 18.67 -8.54 20.79
CA ASP A 135 18.48 -9.99 20.91
C ASP A 135 19.33 -10.58 22.04
N ARG A 136 20.60 -10.18 22.14
CA ARG A 136 21.50 -10.62 23.22
C ARG A 136 21.03 -10.15 24.60
N LEU A 137 20.53 -8.92 24.72
CA LEU A 137 19.95 -8.39 25.95
C LEU A 137 18.66 -9.11 26.34
N MET A 138 17.93 -9.67 25.38
CA MET A 138 16.75 -10.53 25.60
C MET A 138 17.12 -11.99 25.87
N LYS A 139 18.41 -12.32 25.94
CA LYS A 139 18.94 -13.67 26.14
C LYS A 139 18.64 -14.65 25.00
N ASN A 140 18.33 -14.16 23.80
CA ASN A 140 18.20 -15.02 22.63
C ASN A 140 19.50 -15.71 22.29
N SER A 141 19.45 -16.94 21.79
CA SER A 141 20.64 -17.65 21.30
C SER A 141 21.21 -16.99 20.02
N TRP A 142 22.45 -17.29 19.65
CA TRP A 142 23.00 -16.84 18.37
C TRP A 142 22.24 -17.44 17.17
N GLY A 143 21.74 -18.69 17.30
CA GLY A 143 20.88 -19.30 16.29
C GLY A 143 19.56 -18.51 16.10
N THR A 144 18.90 -18.11 17.20
CA THR A 144 17.71 -17.25 17.15
C THR A 144 18.02 -15.89 16.52
N THR A 145 19.14 -15.25 16.89
CA THR A 145 19.56 -13.98 16.30
C THR A 145 19.82 -14.13 14.79
N GLY A 146 20.46 -15.23 14.37
CA GLY A 146 20.65 -15.53 12.94
C GLY A 146 19.35 -15.76 12.19
N MET A 147 18.38 -16.47 12.82
CA MET A 147 17.04 -16.65 12.26
C MET A 147 16.31 -15.29 12.11
N HIS A 148 16.38 -14.42 13.11
CA HIS A 148 15.80 -13.06 13.02
C HIS A 148 16.42 -12.26 11.87
N ALA A 149 17.74 -12.31 11.73
CA ALA A 149 18.43 -11.68 10.61
C ALA A 149 17.94 -12.23 9.27
N PHE A 150 17.90 -13.56 9.12
CA PHE A 150 17.43 -14.21 7.91
C PHE A 150 15.99 -13.80 7.56
N LEU A 151 15.06 -13.88 8.50
CA LEU A 151 13.65 -13.53 8.27
C LEU A 151 13.49 -12.05 7.89
N ASN A 152 14.23 -11.14 8.55
CA ASN A 152 14.17 -9.72 8.27
C ASN A 152 14.72 -9.39 6.87
N TYR A 153 15.92 -9.87 6.53
CA TYR A 153 16.53 -9.58 5.22
C TYR A 153 15.80 -10.27 4.06
N SER A 154 15.23 -11.45 4.26
CA SER A 154 14.44 -12.15 3.23
C SER A 154 13.00 -11.66 3.12
N LEU A 155 12.55 -10.76 3.99
CA LEU A 155 11.16 -10.29 4.08
C LEU A 155 10.16 -11.44 4.27
N LEU A 156 10.49 -12.41 5.12
CA LEU A 156 9.65 -13.57 5.45
C LEU A 156 8.98 -13.49 6.83
N GLN A 157 9.31 -12.50 7.66
CA GLN A 157 8.88 -12.42 9.06
C GLN A 157 7.35 -12.40 9.24
N ALA A 158 6.58 -11.86 8.29
CA ALA A 158 5.12 -11.83 8.40
C ALA A 158 4.45 -13.23 8.29
N TRP A 159 5.18 -14.22 7.76
CA TRP A 159 4.73 -15.60 7.71
C TRP A 159 4.84 -16.33 9.07
N PHE A 160 5.62 -15.74 9.97
CA PHE A 160 5.84 -16.26 11.32
C PHE A 160 5.26 -15.25 12.33
N PRO A 161 3.97 -15.36 12.69
CA PRO A 161 3.29 -14.31 13.46
C PRO A 161 3.96 -13.95 14.78
N SER A 162 4.65 -14.90 15.44
CA SER A 162 5.44 -14.63 16.65
C SER A 162 6.68 -13.79 16.38
N GLU A 163 7.20 -13.84 15.16
CA GLU A 163 8.45 -13.19 14.73
C GLU A 163 8.19 -11.98 13.78
N ALA A 164 6.92 -11.62 13.60
CA ALA A 164 6.57 -10.56 12.64
C ALA A 164 7.19 -9.20 12.97
N GLU A 165 7.37 -8.89 14.25
CA GLU A 165 7.88 -7.61 14.74
C GLU A 165 9.35 -7.67 15.20
N ILE A 166 10.15 -8.64 14.71
CA ILE A 166 11.58 -8.73 15.01
C ILE A 166 12.37 -7.59 14.37
N TRP A 167 13.50 -7.24 14.98
CA TRP A 167 14.45 -6.23 14.53
C TRP A 167 13.83 -4.87 14.29
N ASN A 168 13.36 -4.61 13.08
CA ASN A 168 12.63 -3.40 12.71
C ASN A 168 11.12 -3.72 12.64
N PRO A 169 10.34 -3.55 13.71
CA PRO A 169 8.95 -4.02 13.78
C PRO A 169 8.08 -3.62 12.58
N PRO A 170 8.07 -2.38 12.10
CA PRO A 170 7.21 -1.99 10.98
C PRO A 170 7.42 -2.80 9.69
N THR A 171 8.57 -3.45 9.51
CA THR A 171 8.93 -4.12 8.25
C THR A 171 8.16 -5.40 7.95
N TRP A 172 7.35 -5.91 8.91
CA TRP A 172 6.38 -6.96 8.61
C TRP A 172 5.45 -6.57 7.45
N PHE A 173 5.13 -5.26 7.33
CA PHE A 173 4.35 -4.73 6.22
C PHE A 173 5.02 -5.01 4.86
N LEU A 174 6.34 -4.85 4.76
CA LEU A 174 7.08 -5.13 3.52
C LEU A 174 7.07 -6.62 3.19
N SER A 175 7.16 -7.49 4.19
CA SER A 175 7.04 -8.95 4.03
C SER A 175 5.67 -9.32 3.43
N ALA A 176 4.58 -8.79 4.00
CA ALA A 176 3.24 -9.02 3.50
C ALA A 176 3.01 -8.41 2.10
N LEU A 177 3.60 -7.22 1.84
CA LEU A 177 3.55 -6.57 0.53
C LEU A 177 4.32 -7.35 -0.53
N THR A 178 5.46 -7.97 -0.17
CA THR A 178 6.26 -8.80 -1.07
C THR A 178 5.44 -9.99 -1.57
N PHE A 179 4.78 -10.72 -0.68
CA PHE A 179 3.87 -11.79 -1.07
C PHE A 179 2.75 -11.31 -1.97
N SER A 180 2.13 -10.20 -1.63
CA SER A 180 1.05 -9.64 -2.45
C SER A 180 1.55 -9.26 -3.85
N ASN A 181 2.72 -8.62 -3.97
CA ASN A 181 3.31 -8.29 -5.25
C ASN A 181 3.65 -9.53 -6.10
N PHE A 182 3.98 -10.66 -5.46
CA PHE A 182 4.18 -11.94 -6.14
C PHE A 182 2.90 -12.47 -6.78
N THR A 183 1.74 -12.29 -6.13
CA THR A 183 0.45 -12.78 -6.63
C THR A 183 -0.22 -11.84 -7.64
N LEU A 184 0.08 -10.53 -7.60
CA LEU A 184 -0.59 -9.53 -8.43
C LEU A 184 -0.49 -9.79 -9.96
N PRO A 185 0.60 -10.30 -10.54
CA PRO A 185 0.65 -10.60 -11.98
C PRO A 185 -0.41 -11.60 -12.46
N ALA A 186 -0.78 -12.56 -11.60
CA ALA A 186 -1.82 -13.54 -11.91
C ALA A 186 -3.24 -12.97 -11.68
N ILE A 187 -3.42 -12.12 -10.68
CA ILE A 187 -4.74 -11.68 -10.21
C ILE A 187 -5.21 -10.40 -10.93
N LEU A 188 -4.34 -9.41 -11.14
CA LEU A 188 -4.74 -8.13 -11.75
C LEU A 188 -5.29 -8.26 -13.17
N PRO A 189 -4.78 -9.14 -14.06
CA PRO A 189 -5.38 -9.38 -15.36
C PRO A 189 -6.82 -9.89 -15.28
N GLN A 190 -7.16 -10.68 -14.25
CA GLN A 190 -8.52 -11.19 -14.05
C GLN A 190 -9.44 -10.07 -13.53
N ILE A 191 -8.99 -9.29 -12.55
CA ILE A 191 -9.73 -8.11 -12.07
C ILE A 191 -10.00 -7.12 -13.22
N ALA A 192 -9.04 -6.94 -14.12
CA ALA A 192 -9.18 -6.02 -15.26
C ALA A 192 -10.33 -6.37 -16.20
N LYS A 193 -10.70 -7.66 -16.31
CA LYS A 193 -11.76 -8.16 -17.18
C LYS A 193 -13.17 -8.01 -16.59
N LEU A 194 -13.28 -7.77 -15.28
CA LEU A 194 -14.57 -7.70 -14.59
C LEU A 194 -15.39 -6.49 -15.04
N SER A 195 -16.71 -6.65 -15.05
CA SER A 195 -17.67 -5.55 -15.19
C SER A 195 -17.77 -4.74 -13.88
N LYS A 196 -18.41 -3.58 -13.92
CA LYS A 196 -18.68 -2.79 -12.69
C LYS A 196 -19.45 -3.60 -11.64
N ASP A 197 -20.46 -4.37 -12.05
CA ASP A 197 -21.19 -5.27 -11.15
C ASP A 197 -20.29 -6.39 -10.59
N GLY A 198 -19.45 -7.01 -11.44
CA GLY A 198 -18.47 -7.99 -11.00
C GLY A 198 -17.46 -7.42 -9.99
N LEU A 199 -17.00 -6.18 -10.19
CA LEU A 199 -16.12 -5.48 -9.25
C LEU A 199 -16.83 -5.14 -7.93
N HIS A 200 -18.11 -4.76 -7.98
CA HIS A 200 -18.90 -4.54 -6.78
C HIS A 200 -19.06 -5.84 -5.96
N LYS A 201 -19.42 -6.94 -6.60
CA LYS A 201 -19.50 -8.26 -5.96
C LYS A 201 -18.16 -8.69 -5.37
N LEU A 202 -17.06 -8.44 -6.09
CA LEU A 202 -15.71 -8.70 -5.59
C LEU A 202 -15.39 -7.86 -4.34
N LEU A 203 -15.69 -6.55 -4.33
CA LEU A 203 -15.50 -5.68 -3.18
C LEU A 203 -16.26 -6.17 -1.96
N VAL A 204 -17.55 -6.52 -2.14
CA VAL A 204 -18.37 -7.07 -1.05
C VAL A 204 -17.83 -8.40 -0.54
N GLY A 205 -17.45 -9.31 -1.45
CA GLY A 205 -16.89 -10.61 -1.11
C GLY A 205 -15.56 -10.50 -0.34
N LEU A 206 -14.64 -9.67 -0.82
CA LEU A 206 -13.35 -9.44 -0.14
C LEU A 206 -13.53 -8.77 1.23
N SER A 207 -14.46 -7.82 1.35
CA SER A 207 -14.79 -7.20 2.65
C SER A 207 -15.38 -8.23 3.60
N GLY A 208 -16.25 -9.13 3.10
CA GLY A 208 -16.78 -10.27 3.86
C GLY A 208 -15.67 -11.23 4.34
N ILE A 209 -14.73 -11.59 3.47
CA ILE A 209 -13.56 -12.44 3.83
C ILE A 209 -12.72 -11.76 4.93
N SER A 210 -12.41 -10.45 4.77
CA SER A 210 -11.69 -9.70 5.79
C SER A 210 -12.42 -9.69 7.13
N LEU A 211 -13.74 -9.51 7.12
CA LEU A 211 -14.58 -9.54 8.33
C LEU A 211 -14.59 -10.94 8.98
N LEU A 212 -14.82 -11.98 8.19
CA LEU A 212 -14.83 -13.37 8.70
C LEU A 212 -13.52 -13.76 9.37
N GLN A 213 -12.39 -13.36 8.79
CA GLN A 213 -11.06 -13.58 9.39
C GLN A 213 -10.96 -12.93 10.78
N LYS A 214 -11.47 -11.71 10.96
CA LYS A 214 -11.42 -11.01 12.26
C LYS A 214 -12.44 -11.57 13.26
N LEU A 215 -13.64 -11.93 12.77
CA LEU A 215 -14.67 -12.57 13.60
C LEU A 215 -14.26 -13.96 14.07
N SER A 216 -13.61 -14.75 13.23
CA SER A 216 -13.09 -16.09 13.61
C SER A 216 -12.17 -16.00 14.81
N TYR A 217 -11.25 -15.01 14.82
CA TYR A 217 -10.42 -14.74 15.98
C TYR A 217 -11.25 -14.33 17.21
N SER A 218 -12.18 -13.40 17.03
CA SER A 218 -13.01 -12.87 18.11
C SER A 218 -13.85 -13.96 18.77
N GLN A 219 -14.47 -14.85 17.99
CA GLN A 219 -15.29 -15.94 18.51
C GLN A 219 -14.47 -17.05 19.18
N ALA A 220 -13.37 -17.48 18.55
CA ALA A 220 -12.53 -18.54 19.08
C ALA A 220 -12.04 -18.26 20.50
N TRP A 221 -11.91 -16.98 20.87
CA TRP A 221 -11.31 -16.56 22.12
C TRP A 221 -12.21 -15.68 22.99
N LYS A 222 -13.51 -15.68 22.74
CA LYS A 222 -14.49 -14.85 23.46
C LYS A 222 -14.13 -13.34 23.45
N PHE A 223 -13.42 -12.92 22.41
CA PHE A 223 -13.07 -11.54 22.19
C PHE A 223 -14.18 -10.88 21.38
N TYR A 224 -15.20 -10.40 22.03
CA TYR A 224 -16.32 -9.74 21.36
C TYR A 224 -15.89 -8.43 20.70
N CYS A 225 -16.65 -7.98 19.71
CA CYS A 225 -16.43 -6.71 19.02
C CYS A 225 -16.28 -5.52 19.97
N CYS A 226 -16.89 -5.61 21.15
CA CYS A 226 -16.94 -4.60 22.19
C CYS A 226 -16.32 -5.16 23.46
N GLY A 227 -15.28 -4.54 23.93
CA GLY A 227 -14.56 -5.00 25.12
C GLY A 227 -13.09 -4.61 25.05
N GLY A 228 -12.43 -4.68 26.13
CA GLY A 228 -11.08 -4.15 26.26
C GLY A 228 -9.99 -4.93 25.54
N PHE A 229 -8.80 -4.39 25.55
CA PHE A 229 -7.57 -5.00 25.09
C PHE A 229 -7.08 -6.18 25.96
N ALA A 230 -7.77 -6.48 27.07
CA ALA A 230 -7.33 -7.50 28.01
C ALA A 230 -7.17 -8.87 27.35
N GLU A 231 -8.08 -9.24 26.46
CA GLU A 231 -8.04 -10.52 25.76
C GLU A 231 -6.98 -10.59 24.65
N LYS A 232 -6.50 -9.43 24.18
CA LYS A 232 -5.39 -9.33 23.23
C LYS A 232 -4.14 -10.09 23.68
N THR A 233 -3.87 -10.10 24.98
CA THR A 233 -2.68 -10.73 25.57
C THR A 233 -2.87 -12.20 25.85
N ALA A 234 -4.10 -12.71 25.90
CA ALA A 234 -4.39 -14.10 26.16
C ALA A 234 -3.90 -15.03 25.04
N HIS A 235 -3.96 -14.56 23.78
CA HIS A 235 -3.56 -15.33 22.61
C HIS A 235 -2.77 -14.50 21.60
N PRO A 236 -1.52 -14.12 21.95
CA PRO A 236 -0.70 -13.22 21.13
C PRO A 236 -0.44 -13.77 19.73
N TYR A 237 -0.29 -15.09 19.59
CA TYR A 237 -0.08 -15.73 18.28
C TYR A 237 -1.25 -15.47 17.32
N LEU A 238 -2.49 -15.80 17.72
CA LEU A 238 -3.67 -15.58 16.86
C LEU A 238 -3.95 -14.11 16.63
N TRP A 239 -3.72 -13.27 17.61
CA TRP A 239 -3.78 -11.82 17.45
C TRP A 239 -2.81 -11.35 16.35
N ASN A 240 -1.59 -11.85 16.37
CA ASN A 240 -0.58 -11.53 15.37
C ASN A 240 -0.91 -12.11 14.00
N VAL A 241 -1.51 -13.30 13.91
CA VAL A 241 -2.03 -13.84 12.63
C VAL A 241 -3.02 -12.87 12.00
N THR A 242 -3.99 -12.34 12.75
CA THR A 242 -4.99 -11.42 12.20
C THR A 242 -4.42 -10.06 11.78
N ARG A 243 -3.26 -9.68 12.33
CA ARG A 243 -2.61 -8.38 12.04
C ARG A 243 -1.59 -8.47 10.90
N PHE A 244 -0.76 -9.50 10.90
CA PHE A 244 0.48 -9.53 10.14
C PHE A 244 0.47 -10.51 8.97
N HIS A 245 -0.40 -11.53 9.01
CA HIS A 245 -0.33 -12.61 8.03
C HIS A 245 -0.55 -12.10 6.59
N PRO A 246 0.31 -12.51 5.62
CA PRO A 246 0.30 -11.97 4.26
C PRO A 246 -1.02 -12.11 3.51
N PHE A 247 -1.81 -13.16 3.77
CA PHE A 247 -3.13 -13.32 3.14
C PHE A 247 -4.12 -12.22 3.56
N GLY A 248 -4.07 -11.76 4.81
CA GLY A 248 -4.91 -10.65 5.25
C GLY A 248 -4.56 -9.35 4.52
N ALA A 249 -3.27 -9.09 4.33
CA ALA A 249 -2.77 -7.97 3.55
C ALA A 249 -3.18 -8.05 2.07
N LEU A 250 -3.08 -9.25 1.47
CA LEU A 250 -3.51 -9.48 0.08
C LEU A 250 -4.99 -9.13 -0.12
N VAL A 251 -5.88 -9.55 0.79
CA VAL A 251 -7.31 -9.22 0.71
C VAL A 251 -7.52 -7.70 0.64
N GLU A 252 -6.85 -6.92 1.49
CA GLU A 252 -6.98 -5.47 1.52
C GLU A 252 -6.35 -4.79 0.29
N ILE A 253 -5.27 -5.33 -0.25
CA ILE A 253 -4.67 -4.90 -1.52
C ILE A 253 -5.65 -5.15 -2.68
N LEU A 254 -6.33 -6.30 -2.70
CA LEU A 254 -7.31 -6.62 -3.73
C LEU A 254 -8.57 -5.75 -3.62
N ILE A 255 -8.99 -5.36 -2.41
CA ILE A 255 -10.05 -4.36 -2.20
C ILE A 255 -9.65 -3.04 -2.89
N GLY A 256 -8.44 -2.54 -2.63
CA GLY A 256 -7.93 -1.35 -3.28
C GLY A 256 -7.84 -1.48 -4.81
N SER A 257 -7.42 -2.65 -5.30
CA SER A 257 -7.32 -2.92 -6.74
C SER A 257 -8.69 -2.92 -7.43
N ALA A 258 -9.68 -3.56 -6.83
CA ALA A 258 -11.06 -3.57 -7.34
C ALA A 258 -11.69 -2.17 -7.31
N ALA A 259 -11.43 -1.40 -6.26
CA ALA A 259 -11.89 -0.02 -6.14
C ALA A 259 -11.32 0.89 -7.23
N ALA A 260 -10.01 0.83 -7.47
CA ALA A 260 -9.37 1.58 -8.56
C ALA A 260 -9.97 1.20 -9.91
N ARG A 261 -10.11 -0.11 -10.15
CA ARG A 261 -10.67 -0.61 -11.40
C ARG A 261 -12.10 -0.16 -11.62
N SER A 262 -12.92 -0.12 -10.58
CA SER A 262 -14.29 0.39 -10.66
C SER A 262 -14.33 1.85 -11.15
N VAL A 263 -13.47 2.72 -10.60
CA VAL A 263 -13.37 4.13 -11.03
C VAL A 263 -12.84 4.25 -12.46
N MET A 264 -11.86 3.43 -12.84
CA MET A 264 -11.27 3.45 -14.19
C MET A 264 -12.25 3.05 -15.29
N LEU A 265 -13.35 2.38 -14.95
CA LEU A 265 -14.44 2.04 -15.88
C LEU A 265 -15.54 3.12 -15.92
N ASP A 266 -15.44 4.18 -15.14
CA ASP A 266 -16.38 5.28 -15.19
C ASP A 266 -16.20 6.10 -16.48
N ASP A 267 -17.29 6.73 -16.91
CA ASP A 267 -17.28 7.67 -18.03
C ASP A 267 -16.57 8.97 -17.63
N GLU A 268 -16.10 9.74 -18.60
CA GLU A 268 -15.39 11.01 -18.35
C GLU A 268 -16.16 12.01 -17.49
N LYS A 269 -17.50 11.98 -17.60
CA LYS A 269 -18.38 12.92 -16.89
C LYS A 269 -18.82 12.42 -15.51
N HIS A 270 -18.31 11.27 -15.07
CA HIS A 270 -18.73 10.70 -13.79
C HIS A 270 -18.19 11.54 -12.63
N GLN A 271 -19.11 12.23 -11.96
CA GLN A 271 -18.80 13.07 -10.80
C GLN A 271 -18.70 12.25 -9.52
N PRO A 272 -18.01 12.73 -8.48
CA PRO A 272 -18.04 12.10 -7.17
C PRO A 272 -19.47 12.09 -6.62
N SER A 273 -19.90 10.95 -6.10
CA SER A 273 -21.24 10.78 -5.53
C SER A 273 -21.38 11.41 -4.14
N VAL A 274 -20.24 11.58 -3.46
CA VAL A 274 -20.16 12.17 -2.12
C VAL A 274 -18.91 13.04 -2.07
N ASN A 275 -18.98 14.20 -1.40
CA ASN A 275 -17.81 15.04 -1.20
C ASN A 275 -16.72 14.23 -0.43
N PRO A 276 -15.51 14.07 -0.99
CA PRO A 276 -14.45 13.26 -0.38
C PRO A 276 -14.08 13.68 1.04
N LEU A 277 -14.28 14.95 1.41
CA LEU A 277 -14.01 15.45 2.75
C LEU A 277 -14.78 14.67 3.82
N TRP A 278 -16.06 14.42 3.60
CA TRP A 278 -16.90 13.73 4.58
C TRP A 278 -16.48 12.27 4.78
N LEU A 279 -16.08 11.60 3.70
CA LEU A 279 -15.55 10.24 3.79
C LEU A 279 -14.22 10.18 4.51
N PHE A 280 -13.34 11.13 4.25
CA PHE A 280 -12.07 11.26 4.99
C PHE A 280 -12.32 11.48 6.47
N LEU A 281 -13.15 12.46 6.83
CA LEU A 281 -13.48 12.76 8.21
C LEU A 281 -14.16 11.56 8.90
N ALA A 282 -15.12 10.89 8.24
CA ALA A 282 -15.80 9.73 8.78
C ALA A 282 -14.85 8.55 9.01
N SER A 283 -13.90 8.30 8.08
CA SER A 283 -12.91 7.23 8.25
C SER A 283 -12.03 7.47 9.50
N TYR A 284 -11.56 8.69 9.72
CA TYR A 284 -10.76 9.02 10.89
C TYR A 284 -11.59 9.14 12.17
N ALA A 285 -12.82 9.65 12.08
CA ALA A 285 -13.74 9.69 13.23
C ALA A 285 -14.09 8.28 13.74
N SER A 286 -14.09 7.27 12.87
CA SER A 286 -14.33 5.88 13.27
C SER A 286 -13.34 5.38 14.33
N LEU A 287 -12.11 5.91 14.36
CA LEU A 287 -11.12 5.62 15.41
C LEU A 287 -11.61 6.07 16.80
N GLY A 288 -12.45 7.11 16.83
CA GLY A 288 -13.04 7.64 18.08
C GLY A 288 -14.00 6.67 18.75
N LEU A 289 -14.56 5.69 18.04
CA LEU A 289 -15.46 4.69 18.63
C LEU A 289 -14.79 3.86 19.73
N ARG A 290 -13.47 3.77 19.73
CA ARG A 290 -12.72 3.16 20.82
C ARG A 290 -12.78 3.96 22.13
N LEU A 291 -13.14 5.24 22.07
CA LEU A 291 -13.32 6.10 23.26
C LEU A 291 -14.74 6.04 23.81
N THR A 292 -15.69 5.49 23.08
CA THR A 292 -17.09 5.38 23.49
C THR A 292 -17.31 4.20 24.43
N THR A 293 -18.53 4.05 24.93
CA THR A 293 -18.97 2.90 25.73
C THR A 293 -18.91 1.59 24.96
N LEU A 294 -19.05 1.62 23.62
CA LEU A 294 -18.90 0.46 22.76
C LEU A 294 -17.48 -0.11 22.80
N ASN A 295 -16.46 0.75 22.97
CA ASN A 295 -15.05 0.37 23.05
C ASN A 295 -14.66 -0.68 22.00
N LEU A 296 -15.01 -0.41 20.73
CA LEU A 296 -14.70 -1.31 19.62
C LEU A 296 -13.20 -1.57 19.52
N ASN A 297 -12.83 -2.81 19.28
CA ASN A 297 -11.44 -3.15 19.05
C ASN A 297 -10.96 -2.69 17.66
N ASP A 298 -9.65 -2.53 17.49
CA ASP A 298 -9.05 -2.03 16.27
C ASP A 298 -9.28 -2.94 15.04
N ALA A 299 -9.40 -4.26 15.21
CA ALA A 299 -9.71 -5.17 14.12
C ALA A 299 -11.12 -4.91 13.56
N MET A 300 -12.10 -4.67 14.43
CA MET A 300 -13.48 -4.36 14.02
C MET A 300 -13.58 -2.95 13.43
N ILE A 301 -12.93 -1.95 14.04
CA ILE A 301 -12.87 -0.59 13.47
C ILE A 301 -12.26 -0.64 12.07
N ARG A 302 -11.13 -1.34 11.90
CA ARG A 302 -10.46 -1.49 10.60
C ARG A 302 -11.39 -2.06 9.55
N THR A 303 -12.03 -3.17 9.84
CA THR A 303 -12.75 -3.96 8.83
C THR A 303 -14.16 -3.43 8.54
N LEU A 304 -14.92 -3.04 9.58
CA LEU A 304 -16.30 -2.62 9.43
C LEU A 304 -16.48 -1.16 9.04
N LEU A 305 -15.54 -0.31 9.42
CA LEU A 305 -15.72 1.14 9.30
C LEU A 305 -14.60 1.79 8.49
N PHE A 306 -13.35 1.69 8.98
CA PHE A 306 -12.25 2.43 8.36
C PHE A 306 -12.03 1.99 6.90
N MET A 307 -11.87 0.70 6.64
CA MET A 307 -11.57 0.20 5.30
C MET A 307 -12.68 0.50 4.28
N PRO A 308 -13.98 0.26 4.54
CA PRO A 308 -15.04 0.65 3.61
C PRO A 308 -15.08 2.15 3.35
N LEU A 309 -15.00 2.98 4.40
CA LEU A 309 -15.04 4.44 4.28
C LEU A 309 -13.81 4.98 3.55
N TYR A 310 -12.62 4.50 3.92
CA TYR A 310 -11.38 4.93 3.31
C TYR A 310 -11.23 4.47 1.85
N THR A 311 -11.67 3.26 1.53
CA THR A 311 -11.70 2.78 0.14
C THR A 311 -12.67 3.61 -0.70
N LYS A 312 -13.86 3.92 -0.18
CA LYS A 312 -14.80 4.84 -0.84
C LYS A 312 -14.21 6.24 -0.99
N PHE A 313 -13.51 6.74 0.04
CA PHE A 313 -12.77 8.00 -0.05
C PHE A 313 -11.75 7.99 -1.20
N LEU A 314 -10.96 6.92 -1.37
CA LEU A 314 -10.01 6.80 -2.47
C LEU A 314 -10.71 6.83 -3.84
N MET A 315 -11.88 6.21 -3.96
CA MET A 315 -12.67 6.24 -5.18
C MET A 315 -13.18 7.65 -5.49
N GLU A 316 -13.72 8.34 -4.50
CA GLU A 316 -14.32 9.66 -4.69
C GLU A 316 -13.26 10.75 -4.90
N ILE A 317 -12.13 10.70 -4.19
CA ILE A 317 -11.04 11.66 -4.42
C ILE A 317 -10.38 11.47 -5.80
N HIS A 318 -10.34 10.22 -6.32
CA HIS A 318 -9.88 9.96 -7.68
C HIS A 318 -10.83 10.58 -8.71
N ARG A 319 -12.16 10.39 -8.56
CA ARG A 319 -13.16 11.03 -9.43
C ARG A 319 -13.04 12.55 -9.38
N ASP A 320 -12.95 13.08 -8.17
CA ASP A 320 -12.89 14.50 -7.92
C ASP A 320 -11.62 15.16 -8.49
N CYS A 321 -10.48 14.49 -8.47
CA CYS A 321 -9.24 15.04 -9.03
C CYS A 321 -9.27 15.18 -10.58
N LEU A 322 -10.21 14.50 -11.24
CA LEU A 322 -10.43 14.61 -12.70
C LEU A 322 -11.40 15.73 -13.06
N MET A 323 -12.03 16.39 -12.07
CA MET A 323 -12.95 17.50 -12.29
C MET A 323 -12.18 18.80 -12.58
N GLU A 324 -12.80 19.71 -13.36
CA GLU A 324 -12.23 21.05 -13.60
C GLU A 324 -12.04 21.85 -12.31
N LYS A 325 -12.95 21.67 -11.34
CA LYS A 325 -12.92 22.35 -10.04
C LYS A 325 -13.01 21.34 -8.91
N PRO A 326 -11.89 20.67 -8.54
CA PRO A 326 -11.88 19.72 -7.45
C PRO A 326 -12.22 20.36 -6.09
N HIS A 327 -12.82 19.59 -5.19
CA HIS A 327 -13.07 20.01 -3.82
C HIS A 327 -11.79 20.36 -3.05
N LEU A 328 -11.93 21.16 -2.00
CA LEU A 328 -10.79 21.65 -1.20
C LEU A 328 -9.88 20.51 -0.71
N ILE A 329 -10.47 19.40 -0.23
CA ILE A 329 -9.72 18.25 0.29
C ILE A 329 -8.84 17.60 -0.80
N THR A 330 -9.34 17.49 -2.04
CA THR A 330 -8.59 16.95 -3.18
C THR A 330 -7.46 17.86 -3.57
N ARG A 331 -7.72 19.16 -3.62
CA ARG A 331 -6.69 20.19 -3.85
C ARG A 331 -5.64 20.20 -2.75
N PHE A 332 -6.05 20.03 -1.49
CA PHE A 332 -5.14 19.94 -0.36
C PHE A 332 -4.20 18.74 -0.51
N PHE A 333 -4.72 17.52 -0.70
CA PHE A 333 -3.89 16.33 -0.89
C PHE A 333 -3.08 16.33 -2.18
N GLY A 334 -3.56 16.99 -3.25
CA GLY A 334 -2.83 17.19 -4.51
C GLY A 334 -1.82 18.35 -4.47
N SER A 335 -1.74 19.10 -3.37
CA SER A 335 -0.81 20.24 -3.26
C SER A 335 0.65 19.78 -3.28
N LYS A 336 1.56 20.67 -3.73
CA LYS A 336 3.01 20.41 -3.72
C LYS A 336 3.53 20.01 -2.34
N LEU A 337 2.99 20.63 -1.28
CA LEU A 337 3.36 20.28 0.10
C LEU A 337 2.98 18.83 0.42
N MET A 338 1.71 18.46 0.24
CA MET A 338 1.22 17.13 0.60
C MET A 338 1.82 16.03 -0.25
N THR A 339 2.03 16.26 -1.55
CA THR A 339 2.70 15.29 -2.44
C THR A 339 4.17 15.12 -2.07
N SER A 340 4.87 16.19 -1.67
CA SER A 340 6.24 16.12 -1.17
C SER A 340 6.32 15.35 0.15
N LEU A 341 5.41 15.60 1.09
CA LEU A 341 5.29 14.85 2.34
C LEU A 341 4.92 13.38 2.09
N GLY A 342 4.04 13.12 1.11
CA GLY A 342 3.69 11.76 0.68
C GLY A 342 4.87 10.98 0.11
N ALA A 343 5.81 11.64 -0.57
CA ALA A 343 7.05 11.03 -1.03
C ALA A 343 7.98 10.61 0.13
N LEU A 344 7.87 11.27 1.30
CA LEU A 344 8.62 10.91 2.50
C LEU A 344 7.99 9.74 3.27
N ALA A 345 6.76 9.33 2.93
CA ALA A 345 6.02 8.34 3.71
C ALA A 345 6.79 7.04 3.91
N PHE A 346 7.40 6.49 2.86
CA PHE A 346 8.16 5.25 2.96
C PHE A 346 9.49 5.40 3.72
N PRO A 347 10.37 6.40 3.45
CA PRO A 347 11.56 6.64 4.26
C PRO A 347 11.24 6.85 5.74
N MET A 348 10.24 7.66 6.07
CA MET A 348 9.80 7.86 7.45
C MET A 348 9.32 6.56 8.09
N PHE A 349 8.52 5.78 7.36
CA PHE A 349 8.00 4.49 7.81
C PHE A 349 9.11 3.50 8.16
N ILE A 350 10.17 3.41 7.38
CA ILE A 350 11.24 2.44 7.65
C ILE A 350 12.20 2.90 8.75
N LEU A 351 12.38 4.22 8.91
CA LEU A 351 13.33 4.81 9.86
C LEU A 351 12.77 4.96 11.27
N HIS A 352 11.43 5.16 11.43
CA HIS A 352 10.88 5.48 12.76
C HIS A 352 11.09 4.37 13.79
N GLY A 353 11.04 3.10 13.36
CA GLY A 353 11.26 1.96 14.25
C GLY A 353 12.65 1.96 14.88
N PRO A 354 13.74 1.91 14.10
CA PRO A 354 15.11 1.99 14.62
C PRO A 354 15.39 3.26 15.42
N LEU A 355 15.00 4.43 14.93
CA LEU A 355 15.16 5.70 15.66
C LEU A 355 14.41 5.69 16.99
N GLY A 356 13.17 5.17 16.99
CA GLY A 356 12.41 5.05 18.24
C GLY A 356 13.03 4.07 19.23
N GLN A 357 13.62 2.97 18.74
CA GLN A 357 14.31 2.02 19.60
C GLN A 357 15.56 2.64 20.28
N ILE A 358 16.31 3.47 19.58
CA ILE A 358 17.48 4.18 20.13
C ILE A 358 17.10 5.03 21.33
N PHE A 359 15.95 5.71 21.29
CA PHE A 359 15.54 6.65 22.32
C PHE A 359 14.64 6.06 23.40
N TYR A 360 13.84 5.02 23.08
CA TYR A 360 12.74 4.57 23.90
C TYR A 360 12.78 3.08 24.27
N LYS A 361 13.63 2.26 23.65
CA LYS A 361 13.81 0.87 24.09
C LYS A 361 14.70 0.85 25.33
N LYS A 362 14.10 0.56 26.49
CA LYS A 362 14.72 0.74 27.82
C LYS A 362 16.20 0.34 27.87
N LYS A 363 16.53 -0.92 27.58
CA LYS A 363 17.90 -1.42 27.67
C LYS A 363 18.89 -0.77 26.68
N ILE A 364 18.41 -0.30 25.53
CA ILE A 364 19.25 0.40 24.55
C ILE A 364 19.43 1.85 24.99
N ALA A 365 18.34 2.52 25.36
CA ALA A 365 18.37 3.90 25.80
C ALA A 365 19.19 4.08 27.12
N GLU A 366 19.11 3.13 28.05
CA GLU A 366 19.94 3.10 29.26
C GLU A 366 21.44 3.05 28.92
N LYS A 367 21.82 2.23 27.93
CA LYS A 367 23.23 2.08 27.51
C LYS A 367 23.75 3.30 26.75
N LEU A 368 22.91 3.95 25.94
CA LEU A 368 23.33 5.08 25.09
C LEU A 368 23.20 6.43 25.79
N TRP A 369 22.18 6.61 26.61
CA TRP A 369 21.74 7.90 27.14
C TRP A 369 21.59 7.92 28.65
N GLY A 370 21.85 6.81 29.35
CA GLY A 370 21.59 6.67 30.79
C GLY A 370 20.14 6.46 31.15
N GLY A 371 19.22 6.39 30.18
CA GLY A 371 17.80 6.17 30.41
C GLY A 371 16.93 6.47 29.19
N ILE A 372 15.63 6.22 29.33
CA ILE A 372 14.64 6.55 28.29
C ILE A 372 14.51 8.07 28.21
N MET A 373 14.45 8.61 26.97
CA MET A 373 14.29 10.04 26.76
C MET A 373 13.00 10.58 27.39
N PRO A 374 13.05 11.79 28.01
CA PRO A 374 11.90 12.38 28.67
C PRO A 374 10.80 12.75 27.66
N LYS A 375 9.55 12.88 28.13
CA LYS A 375 8.38 13.18 27.29
C LYS A 375 8.55 14.43 26.42
N ARG A 376 9.21 15.46 26.94
CA ARG A 376 9.52 16.71 26.20
C ARG A 376 10.40 16.47 24.95
N PHE A 377 11.09 15.34 24.88
CA PHE A 377 11.89 14.96 23.73
C PHE A 377 11.04 14.39 22.58
N PHE A 378 9.81 13.96 22.84
CA PHE A 378 8.98 13.28 21.86
C PHE A 378 8.69 14.10 20.58
N PRO A 379 8.36 15.41 20.65
CA PRO A 379 8.24 16.24 19.44
C PRO A 379 9.54 16.32 18.64
N PHE A 380 10.69 16.36 19.32
CA PHE A 380 11.99 16.33 18.65
C PHE A 380 12.24 15.00 17.93
N TYR A 381 11.87 13.86 18.55
CA TYR A 381 11.91 12.56 17.89
C TYR A 381 11.08 12.55 16.60
N LEU A 382 9.86 13.08 16.61
CA LEU A 382 9.02 13.16 15.41
C LEU A 382 9.66 14.04 14.33
N LEU A 383 10.21 15.18 14.71
CA LEU A 383 10.95 16.04 13.79
C LEU A 383 12.18 15.33 13.22
N LEU A 384 12.94 14.61 14.04
CA LEU A 384 14.10 13.83 13.62
C LEU A 384 13.72 12.76 12.58
N VAL A 385 12.60 12.05 12.78
CA VAL A 385 12.09 11.07 11.81
C VAL A 385 11.75 11.75 10.48
N MET A 386 11.11 12.93 10.51
CA MET A 386 10.79 13.69 9.29
C MET A 386 12.05 14.17 8.56
N VAL A 387 13.01 14.74 9.30
CA VAL A 387 14.29 15.21 8.75
C VAL A 387 15.10 14.05 8.18
N ALA A 388 15.26 12.97 8.93
CA ALA A 388 15.94 11.77 8.45
C ALA A 388 15.25 11.17 7.23
N GLY A 389 13.91 11.13 7.22
CA GLY A 389 13.11 10.72 6.08
C GLY A 389 13.36 11.60 4.83
N HIS A 390 13.43 12.91 5.02
CA HIS A 390 13.73 13.86 3.94
C HIS A 390 15.13 13.61 3.35
N PHE A 391 16.16 13.57 4.17
CA PHE A 391 17.53 13.31 3.69
C PHE A 391 17.64 11.94 3.02
N THR A 392 17.03 10.91 3.58
CA THR A 392 17.01 9.58 2.96
C THR A 392 16.32 9.59 1.61
N ASN A 393 15.20 10.32 1.48
CA ASN A 393 14.51 10.46 0.21
C ASN A 393 15.37 11.15 -0.84
N GLU A 394 15.99 12.30 -0.50
CA GLU A 394 16.78 13.09 -1.44
C GLU A 394 18.08 12.40 -1.86
N PHE A 395 18.84 11.87 -0.90
CA PHE A 395 20.18 11.37 -1.16
C PHE A 395 20.24 9.87 -1.47
N PHE A 396 19.24 9.08 -1.07
CA PHE A 396 19.22 7.65 -1.33
C PHE A 396 18.12 7.25 -2.31
N VAL A 397 16.84 7.51 -2.00
CA VAL A 397 15.72 7.03 -2.82
C VAL A 397 15.73 7.67 -4.22
N LYS A 398 15.98 8.97 -4.30
CA LYS A 398 16.09 9.71 -5.58
C LYS A 398 17.44 9.57 -6.28
N SER A 399 18.42 8.92 -5.66
CA SER A 399 19.74 8.74 -6.26
C SER A 399 19.67 7.95 -7.55
N LYS A 400 20.14 8.53 -8.66
CA LYS A 400 20.21 7.85 -9.96
C LYS A 400 20.98 6.52 -9.89
N LYS A 401 22.08 6.48 -9.11
CA LYS A 401 22.88 5.26 -8.91
C LYS A 401 22.07 4.16 -8.24
N VAL A 402 21.32 4.48 -7.17
CA VAL A 402 20.45 3.52 -6.48
C VAL A 402 19.34 3.03 -7.38
N GLN A 403 18.70 3.93 -8.14
CA GLN A 403 17.64 3.56 -9.08
C GLN A 403 18.15 2.67 -10.23
N GLN A 404 19.34 2.97 -10.79
CA GLN A 404 19.97 2.15 -11.82
C GLN A 404 20.36 0.77 -11.28
N LEU A 405 20.97 0.71 -10.08
CA LEU A 405 21.29 -0.56 -9.42
C LEU A 405 20.01 -1.39 -9.16
N SER A 406 18.96 -0.75 -8.65
CA SER A 406 17.66 -1.41 -8.41
C SER A 406 17.06 -1.98 -9.69
N ALA A 407 17.09 -1.22 -10.78
CA ALA A 407 16.58 -1.67 -12.08
C ALA A 407 17.42 -2.84 -12.65
N TRP A 408 18.75 -2.76 -12.52
CA TRP A 408 19.67 -3.82 -12.94
C TRP A 408 19.45 -5.10 -12.13
N LEU A 409 19.36 -5.01 -10.79
CA LEU A 409 19.07 -6.14 -9.92
C LEU A 409 17.72 -6.76 -10.24
N ALA A 410 16.67 -5.94 -10.44
CA ALA A 410 15.35 -6.43 -10.80
C ALA A 410 15.39 -7.25 -12.09
N ARG A 411 16.14 -6.80 -13.12
CA ARG A 411 16.30 -7.55 -14.38
C ARG A 411 17.05 -8.86 -14.16
N LYS A 412 18.19 -8.82 -13.45
CA LYS A 412 18.98 -10.04 -13.18
C LYS A 412 18.20 -11.08 -12.38
N LEU A 413 17.42 -10.66 -11.38
CA LEU A 413 16.59 -11.56 -10.60
C LEU A 413 15.43 -12.10 -11.43
N ALA A 414 14.84 -11.27 -12.30
CA ALA A 414 13.79 -11.73 -13.22
C ALA A 414 14.31 -12.79 -14.18
N ASP A 415 15.50 -12.58 -14.76
CA ASP A 415 16.13 -13.57 -15.66
C ASP A 415 16.44 -14.89 -14.92
N ALA A 416 16.90 -14.79 -13.65
CA ALA A 416 17.21 -15.97 -12.83
C ALA A 416 15.97 -16.74 -12.36
N THR A 417 14.81 -16.07 -12.29
CA THR A 417 13.53 -16.67 -11.83
C THR A 417 12.53 -16.85 -12.97
N LYS A 418 12.98 -16.75 -14.21
CA LYS A 418 12.13 -16.90 -15.39
C LYS A 418 11.44 -18.26 -15.41
N GLY A 419 10.12 -18.25 -15.63
CA GLY A 419 9.29 -19.43 -15.60
C GLY A 419 8.55 -19.66 -14.26
N MET A 420 9.01 -19.08 -13.17
CA MET A 420 8.34 -19.27 -11.85
C MET A 420 6.90 -18.71 -11.80
N LEU A 421 6.61 -17.67 -12.57
CA LEU A 421 5.29 -17.03 -12.62
C LEU A 421 4.61 -17.19 -13.99
N SER A 422 5.36 -17.59 -15.03
CA SER A 422 4.85 -17.71 -16.40
C SER A 422 4.29 -19.09 -16.73
N ASP A 423 4.68 -20.14 -16.01
CA ASP A 423 4.26 -21.53 -16.27
C ASP A 423 2.88 -21.91 -15.74
N SER A 424 2.10 -20.94 -15.25
CA SER A 424 0.66 -21.14 -15.10
C SER A 424 -0.04 -21.02 -16.46
N GLU A 425 0.29 -21.91 -17.41
CA GLU A 425 -0.64 -22.17 -18.50
C GLU A 425 -1.99 -22.55 -17.88
N PRO A 426 -3.11 -21.95 -18.34
CA PRO A 426 -4.41 -22.41 -17.90
C PRO A 426 -4.48 -23.90 -18.26
N MET A 427 -4.67 -24.73 -17.23
CA MET A 427 -4.89 -26.17 -17.37
C MET A 427 -5.80 -26.35 -18.60
N LYS A 428 -5.26 -26.89 -19.69
CA LYS A 428 -6.06 -27.19 -20.89
C LYS A 428 -7.24 -27.99 -20.38
N ARG A 429 -8.44 -27.45 -20.54
CA ARG A 429 -9.66 -28.22 -20.28
C ARG A 429 -9.51 -29.50 -21.05
N ASP A 430 -9.35 -30.58 -20.33
CA ASP A 430 -9.35 -31.90 -20.90
C ASP A 430 -10.73 -32.16 -21.50
N ASN A 431 -10.83 -32.06 -22.83
CA ASN A 431 -12.06 -32.32 -23.59
C ASN A 431 -12.47 -33.80 -23.53
N SER A 432 -11.87 -34.58 -22.64
CA SER A 432 -12.25 -36.00 -22.44
C SER A 432 -13.62 -36.17 -21.79
N MET A 433 -14.12 -35.16 -21.06
CA MET A 433 -15.46 -35.24 -20.46
C MET A 433 -16.62 -34.91 -21.40
N GLU A 434 -16.38 -34.23 -22.52
CA GLU A 434 -17.42 -34.02 -23.55
C GLU A 434 -17.68 -35.26 -24.44
N LYS A 435 -16.74 -36.20 -24.49
CA LYS A 435 -16.92 -37.48 -25.23
C LYS A 435 -17.70 -38.52 -24.47
N LEU A 436 -17.93 -38.34 -23.14
CA LEU A 436 -18.73 -39.28 -22.32
C LEU A 436 -20.20 -38.87 -22.16
N ALA A 437 -20.58 -37.67 -22.60
CA ALA A 437 -21.97 -37.22 -22.56
C ALA A 437 -22.72 -37.38 -23.90
N GLY A 438 -22.07 -37.98 -24.90
CA GLY A 438 -22.61 -38.18 -26.25
C GLY A 438 -22.62 -39.64 -26.73
N ALA A 439 -22.58 -40.63 -25.81
CA ALA A 439 -22.74 -42.05 -26.12
C ALA A 439 -23.95 -42.67 -25.40
#